data_3bf8fff6dfb2940d9805c0f82a8d2a7b
#
_entry.id   3bf8fff6dfb2940d9805c0f82a8d2a7b
#
_cell.length_a   1.000
_cell.length_b   1.000
_cell.length_c   1.000
_cell.angle_alpha   90.00
_cell.angle_beta   90.00
_cell.angle_gamma   90.00
#
_symmetry.space_group_name_H-M   'P 1'
#
loop_
_entity.id
_entity.type
_entity.pdbx_description
1 polymer ?
#
loop_
_entity_poly.entity_id
_entity_poly.type
_entity_poly.pdbx_seq_one_letter_code
_entity_poly.pdbx_strand_id
1 'polypeptide(L)'
;MDTPFVYDRFVTGKNFIGRKTECTIMSNLLESGEHIVLYGRPKSGKMSIVQQTLFNRRMSGRQFMVAHASLSNVRNLEQFLLKFGTAVIKAVSSTAVEYEALITKYLDGTHFVFDRSRFASCDEVVSLNWTPDMNDVYKMIRLPQRIAEERCRPYYVILEDFQNIMLAEEYDDVFKLMEELFRERNRMQPASASFIIAGSQVNAMKFIFEEKKYFYRLVEKITMSTVDDREIIEYIVKGFMVSGKVIERDLVLGA
;
A
#
# COMPACT_ATOMS: atom_id res chain seq x y z
N MET A 1 -1.78 31.90 5.48
CA MET A 1 -3.13 31.45 5.87
C MET A 1 -3.18 29.96 5.59
N ASP A 2 -3.36 29.16 6.64
CA ASP A 2 -3.52 27.71 6.45
C ASP A 2 -4.87 27.47 5.76
N THR A 3 -4.83 26.85 4.59
CA THR A 3 -6.07 26.47 3.90
C THR A 3 -6.75 25.37 4.72
N PRO A 4 -8.06 25.51 5.02
CA PRO A 4 -8.77 24.48 5.79
C PRO A 4 -8.97 23.19 5.00
N PHE A 5 -8.63 23.19 3.71
CA PHE A 5 -8.81 22.07 2.79
C PHE A 5 -7.46 21.47 2.40
N VAL A 6 -7.41 20.13 2.46
CA VAL A 6 -6.24 19.35 2.03
C VAL A 6 -6.60 18.64 0.71
N TYR A 7 -5.85 18.91 -0.35
CA TYR A 7 -6.13 18.41 -1.71
C TYR A 7 -4.91 17.81 -2.43
N ASP A 8 -3.71 17.98 -1.88
CA ASP A 8 -2.42 17.61 -2.46
C ASP A 8 -1.90 16.23 -1.99
N ARG A 9 -2.53 15.66 -0.96
CA ARG A 9 -2.14 14.40 -0.33
C ARG A 9 -3.34 13.61 0.16
N PHE A 10 -3.12 12.37 0.61
CA PHE A 10 -4.17 11.61 1.28
C PHE A 10 -4.61 12.26 2.60
N VAL A 11 -5.85 12.07 2.96
CA VAL A 11 -6.47 12.67 4.14
C VAL A 11 -6.96 11.61 5.11
N THR A 12 -6.92 11.94 6.41
CA THR A 12 -7.44 11.12 7.50
C THR A 12 -8.13 11.98 8.55
N GLY A 13 -8.88 11.36 9.46
CA GLY A 13 -9.54 12.02 10.58
C GLY A 13 -10.56 13.06 10.13
N LYS A 14 -10.42 14.30 10.61
CA LYS A 14 -11.38 15.39 10.34
C LYS A 14 -11.48 15.81 8.86
N ASN A 15 -10.47 15.51 8.06
CA ASN A 15 -10.43 15.84 6.64
C ASN A 15 -10.91 14.70 5.75
N PHE A 16 -11.21 13.54 6.31
CA PHE A 16 -11.75 12.39 5.59
C PHE A 16 -13.27 12.48 5.54
N ILE A 17 -13.83 12.46 4.33
CA ILE A 17 -15.26 12.62 4.09
C ILE A 17 -15.83 11.33 3.51
N GLY A 18 -16.98 10.93 4.01
CA GLY A 18 -17.72 9.78 3.49
C GLY A 18 -17.00 8.45 3.61
N ARG A 19 -17.40 7.50 2.78
CA ARG A 19 -16.72 6.21 2.55
C ARG A 19 -16.46 5.39 3.83
N LYS A 20 -17.29 5.56 4.84
CA LYS A 20 -17.22 4.80 6.09
C LYS A 20 -17.43 3.31 5.85
N THR A 21 -18.28 2.97 4.89
CA THR A 21 -18.57 1.58 4.50
C THR A 21 -17.32 0.92 3.92
N GLU A 22 -16.61 1.58 3.01
CA GLU A 22 -15.38 1.07 2.42
C GLU A 22 -14.29 0.88 3.47
N CYS A 23 -14.14 1.80 4.40
CA CYS A 23 -13.21 1.66 5.53
C CYS A 23 -13.58 0.48 6.42
N THR A 24 -14.88 0.26 6.69
CA THR A 24 -15.36 -0.88 7.48
C THR A 24 -15.11 -2.21 6.77
N ILE A 25 -15.43 -2.30 5.48
CA ILE A 25 -15.16 -3.48 4.65
C ILE A 25 -13.67 -3.80 4.67
N MET A 26 -12.82 -2.79 4.37
CA MET A 26 -11.37 -2.97 4.37
C MET A 26 -10.85 -3.42 5.74
N SER A 27 -11.35 -2.86 6.83
CA SER A 27 -10.97 -3.26 8.18
C SER A 27 -11.30 -4.71 8.47
N ASN A 28 -12.49 -5.18 8.07
CA ASN A 28 -12.92 -6.58 8.26
C ASN A 28 -12.07 -7.54 7.41
N LEU A 29 -11.78 -7.19 6.16
CA LEU A 29 -10.91 -7.97 5.29
C LEU A 29 -9.49 -8.10 5.86
N LEU A 30 -8.92 -7.00 6.37
CA LEU A 30 -7.61 -7.03 7.04
C LEU A 30 -7.63 -7.84 8.35
N GLU A 31 -8.74 -7.84 9.08
CA GLU A 31 -8.91 -8.69 10.26
C GLU A 31 -8.91 -10.18 9.90
N SER A 32 -9.55 -10.54 8.80
CA SER A 32 -9.55 -11.90 8.24
C SER A 32 -8.24 -12.23 7.51
N GLY A 33 -7.27 -11.29 7.48
CA GLY A 33 -6.00 -11.45 6.80
C GLY A 33 -6.12 -11.48 5.27
N GLU A 34 -7.17 -10.99 4.65
CA GLU A 34 -7.34 -11.02 3.19
C GLU A 34 -6.37 -10.07 2.47
N HIS A 35 -6.00 -10.41 1.24
CA HIS A 35 -5.36 -9.47 0.32
C HIS A 35 -6.44 -8.63 -0.37
N ILE A 36 -6.14 -7.35 -0.58
CA ILE A 36 -7.13 -6.37 -1.03
C ILE A 36 -6.64 -5.69 -2.30
N VAL A 37 -7.55 -5.49 -3.25
CA VAL A 37 -7.30 -4.65 -4.41
C VAL A 37 -8.31 -3.51 -4.49
N LEU A 38 -7.81 -2.29 -4.74
CA LEU A 38 -8.63 -1.11 -5.01
C LEU A 38 -7.99 -0.30 -6.14
N TYR A 39 -8.79 0.06 -7.14
CA TYR A 39 -8.31 0.90 -8.23
C TYR A 39 -9.40 1.85 -8.71
N GLY A 40 -8.97 2.96 -9.29
CA GLY A 40 -9.82 4.03 -9.76
C GLY A 40 -8.97 5.18 -10.27
N ARG A 41 -9.59 6.19 -10.82
CA ARG A 41 -8.90 7.35 -11.38
C ARG A 41 -7.89 7.97 -10.39
N PRO A 42 -6.85 8.66 -10.87
CA PRO A 42 -5.99 9.46 -10.00
C PRO A 42 -6.82 10.40 -9.11
N LYS A 43 -6.35 10.65 -7.90
CA LYS A 43 -7.02 11.52 -6.91
C LYS A 43 -8.43 11.08 -6.47
N SER A 44 -8.88 9.87 -6.80
CA SER A 44 -10.19 9.35 -6.38
C SER A 44 -10.30 9.01 -4.88
N GLY A 45 -9.23 9.23 -4.10
CA GLY A 45 -9.22 9.00 -2.65
C GLY A 45 -8.87 7.57 -2.22
N LYS A 46 -8.34 6.72 -3.11
CA LYS A 46 -7.89 5.35 -2.79
C LYS A 46 -7.01 5.30 -1.54
N MET A 47 -5.91 6.06 -1.57
CA MET A 47 -4.96 6.08 -0.45
C MET A 47 -5.56 6.70 0.81
N SER A 48 -6.53 7.62 0.68
CA SER A 48 -7.25 8.15 1.84
C SER A 48 -8.08 7.08 2.54
N ILE A 49 -8.75 6.18 1.78
CA ILE A 49 -9.47 5.02 2.36
C ILE A 49 -8.49 4.10 3.10
N VAL A 50 -7.38 3.74 2.46
CA VAL A 50 -6.35 2.88 3.07
C VAL A 50 -5.83 3.50 4.37
N GLN A 51 -5.38 4.74 4.33
CA GLN A 51 -4.80 5.42 5.49
C GLN A 51 -5.83 5.67 6.59
N GLN A 52 -7.07 6.02 6.25
CA GLN A 52 -8.15 6.18 7.23
C GLN A 52 -8.48 4.85 7.92
N THR A 53 -8.52 3.75 7.17
CA THR A 53 -8.74 2.42 7.75
C THR A 53 -7.63 2.05 8.73
N LEU A 54 -6.38 2.22 8.33
CA LEU A 54 -5.24 1.95 9.21
C LEU A 54 -5.22 2.86 10.43
N PHE A 55 -5.58 4.14 10.27
CA PHE A 55 -5.74 5.08 11.37
C PHE A 55 -6.80 4.59 12.37
N ASN A 56 -7.99 4.23 11.90
CA ASN A 56 -9.07 3.71 12.73
C ASN A 56 -8.66 2.45 13.50
N ARG A 57 -7.93 1.53 12.84
CA ARG A 57 -7.42 0.30 13.46
C ARG A 57 -6.40 0.61 14.57
N ARG A 58 -5.51 1.58 14.37
CA ARG A 58 -4.58 2.04 15.43
C ARG A 58 -5.33 2.66 16.61
N MET A 59 -6.32 3.50 16.32
CA MET A 59 -7.15 4.13 17.36
C MET A 59 -7.96 3.10 18.18
N SER A 60 -8.32 1.95 17.59
CA SER A 60 -8.95 0.83 18.30
C SER A 60 -7.94 -0.09 19.02
N GLY A 61 -6.68 0.31 19.15
CA GLY A 61 -5.66 -0.43 19.90
C GLY A 61 -5.03 -1.62 19.16
N ARG A 62 -5.33 -1.80 17.87
CA ARG A 62 -4.74 -2.89 17.08
C ARG A 62 -3.27 -2.62 16.78
N GLN A 63 -2.42 -3.63 17.03
CA GLN A 63 -0.99 -3.57 16.73
C GLN A 63 -0.70 -4.29 15.42
N PHE A 64 -0.04 -3.61 14.50
CA PHE A 64 0.36 -4.14 13.19
C PHE A 64 1.53 -3.33 12.62
N MET A 65 2.25 -3.94 11.68
CA MET A 65 3.30 -3.29 10.89
C MET A 65 2.72 -2.84 9.55
N VAL A 66 3.27 -1.77 8.97
CA VAL A 66 2.84 -1.24 7.66
C VAL A 66 4.05 -0.86 6.83
N ALA A 67 4.18 -1.45 5.66
CA ALA A 67 5.08 -0.98 4.61
C ALA A 67 4.26 -0.28 3.51
N HIS A 68 4.78 0.81 2.96
CA HIS A 68 4.18 1.49 1.81
C HIS A 68 5.24 1.65 0.71
N ALA A 69 5.07 0.90 -0.37
CA ALA A 69 5.89 0.97 -1.56
C ALA A 69 5.11 1.69 -2.68
N SER A 70 5.58 2.89 -3.05
CA SER A 70 5.10 3.60 -4.24
C SER A 70 5.87 3.10 -5.46
N LEU A 71 5.16 2.50 -6.41
CA LEU A 71 5.74 1.95 -7.63
C LEU A 71 5.63 2.91 -8.83
N SER A 72 5.32 4.20 -8.59
CA SER A 72 5.07 5.20 -9.63
C SER A 72 6.21 5.33 -10.66
N ASN A 73 7.46 5.14 -10.25
CA ASN A 73 8.65 5.25 -11.09
C ASN A 73 9.33 3.90 -11.39
N VAL A 74 8.64 2.79 -11.15
CA VAL A 74 9.15 1.44 -11.49
C VAL A 74 9.02 1.23 -13.00
N ARG A 75 10.10 0.71 -13.62
CA ARG A 75 10.19 0.41 -15.05
C ARG A 75 10.77 -0.98 -15.34
N ASN A 76 11.41 -1.60 -14.37
CA ASN A 76 12.02 -2.93 -14.49
C ASN A 76 11.96 -3.68 -13.16
N LEU A 77 12.31 -4.96 -13.18
CA LEU A 77 12.30 -5.85 -12.03
C LEU A 77 13.19 -5.35 -10.89
N GLU A 78 14.40 -4.92 -11.19
CA GLU A 78 15.34 -4.41 -10.19
C GLU A 78 14.74 -3.26 -9.37
N GLN A 79 14.21 -2.24 -10.05
CA GLN A 79 13.57 -1.08 -9.38
C GLN A 79 12.39 -1.49 -8.52
N PHE A 80 11.60 -2.48 -8.96
CA PHE A 80 10.52 -3.02 -8.15
C PHE A 80 11.05 -3.65 -6.86
N LEU A 81 12.01 -4.55 -6.96
CA LEU A 81 12.58 -5.27 -5.82
C LEU A 81 13.24 -4.34 -4.80
N LEU A 82 14.02 -3.35 -5.28
CA LEU A 82 14.69 -2.38 -4.41
C LEU A 82 13.70 -1.50 -3.65
N LYS A 83 12.68 -0.97 -4.33
CA LYS A 83 11.64 -0.16 -3.69
C LYS A 83 10.80 -0.95 -2.71
N PHE A 84 10.37 -2.14 -3.11
CA PHE A 84 9.61 -3.04 -2.28
C PHE A 84 10.40 -3.42 -1.01
N GLY A 85 11.62 -3.92 -1.17
CA GLY A 85 12.47 -4.34 -0.07
C GLY A 85 12.81 -3.19 0.88
N THR A 86 13.16 -2.01 0.32
CA THR A 86 13.41 -0.81 1.14
C THR A 86 12.18 -0.43 1.97
N ALA A 87 10.99 -0.43 1.38
CA ALA A 87 9.76 -0.11 2.11
C ALA A 87 9.47 -1.12 3.23
N VAL A 88 9.64 -2.42 2.95
CA VAL A 88 9.41 -3.50 3.91
C VAL A 88 10.40 -3.43 5.07
N ILE A 89 11.68 -3.25 4.82
CA ILE A 89 12.70 -3.22 5.88
C ILE A 89 12.59 -1.94 6.72
N LYS A 90 12.39 -0.77 6.11
CA LYS A 90 12.20 0.49 6.85
C LYS A 90 10.98 0.50 7.75
N ALA A 91 9.94 -0.25 7.41
CA ALA A 91 8.74 -0.31 8.24
C ALA A 91 8.95 -1.01 9.59
N VAL A 92 10.05 -1.75 9.76
CA VAL A 92 10.32 -2.57 10.94
C VAL A 92 11.65 -2.27 11.63
N SER A 93 12.42 -1.35 11.09
CA SER A 93 13.73 -0.93 11.60
C SER A 93 14.02 0.52 11.21
N SER A 94 14.99 1.14 11.87
CA SER A 94 15.27 2.57 11.71
C SER A 94 16.76 2.93 11.64
N THR A 95 17.64 1.97 11.92
CA THR A 95 19.08 2.22 11.94
C THR A 95 19.82 1.39 10.88
N ALA A 96 20.95 1.91 10.39
CA ALA A 96 21.79 1.22 9.41
C ALA A 96 22.23 -0.18 9.86
N VAL A 97 22.51 -0.34 11.16
CA VAL A 97 22.90 -1.63 11.74
C VAL A 97 21.73 -2.63 11.69
N GLU A 98 20.51 -2.18 12.00
CA GLU A 98 19.33 -3.02 11.92
C GLU A 98 19.00 -3.40 10.47
N TYR A 99 19.18 -2.49 9.51
CA TYR A 99 18.96 -2.77 8.09
C TYR A 99 19.90 -3.87 7.59
N GLU A 100 21.20 -3.75 7.87
CA GLU A 100 22.21 -4.73 7.51
C GLU A 100 21.90 -6.10 8.14
N ALA A 101 21.54 -6.12 9.43
CA ALA A 101 21.18 -7.34 10.14
C ALA A 101 19.94 -8.03 9.56
N LEU A 102 18.90 -7.26 9.18
CA LEU A 102 17.68 -7.82 8.59
C LEU A 102 17.92 -8.37 7.19
N ILE A 103 18.68 -7.65 6.36
CA ILE A 103 19.05 -8.12 5.01
C ILE A 103 19.84 -9.41 5.10
N THR A 104 20.88 -9.45 5.94
CA THR A 104 21.68 -10.66 6.16
C THR A 104 20.84 -11.83 6.66
N LYS A 105 19.90 -11.57 7.57
CA LYS A 105 19.06 -12.61 8.17
C LYS A 105 18.01 -13.18 7.21
N TYR A 106 17.29 -12.31 6.51
CA TYR A 106 16.12 -12.72 5.72
C TYR A 106 16.41 -12.94 4.25
N LEU A 107 17.43 -12.28 3.72
CA LEU A 107 17.81 -12.32 2.31
C LEU A 107 19.16 -13.04 2.09
N ASP A 108 19.58 -13.88 3.05
CA ASP A 108 20.76 -14.73 2.89
C ASP A 108 20.66 -15.63 1.65
N GLY A 109 21.78 -15.78 0.92
CA GLY A 109 21.82 -16.52 -0.35
C GLY A 109 21.04 -15.85 -1.47
N THR A 110 20.94 -14.54 -1.47
CA THR A 110 20.42 -13.70 -2.54
C THR A 110 21.47 -12.66 -2.96
N HIS A 111 21.17 -11.88 -4.00
CA HIS A 111 22.02 -10.78 -4.45
C HIS A 111 21.74 -9.44 -3.72
N PHE A 112 20.86 -9.44 -2.71
CA PHE A 112 20.56 -8.24 -1.93
C PHE A 112 21.61 -7.98 -0.87
N VAL A 113 22.02 -6.71 -0.79
CA VAL A 113 23.01 -6.23 0.18
C VAL A 113 22.59 -4.89 0.76
N PHE A 114 23.15 -4.51 1.91
CA PHE A 114 23.07 -3.16 2.43
C PHE A 114 24.30 -2.35 1.96
N ASP A 115 24.09 -1.34 1.15
CA ASP A 115 25.14 -0.42 0.71
C ASP A 115 24.99 0.93 1.44
N ARG A 116 25.92 1.21 2.34
CA ARG A 116 25.94 2.46 3.14
C ARG A 116 26.04 3.71 2.30
N SER A 117 26.71 3.65 1.14
CA SER A 117 26.89 4.80 0.26
C SER A 117 25.58 5.15 -0.46
N ARG A 118 24.87 4.15 -0.94
CA ARG A 118 23.53 4.31 -1.53
C ARG A 118 22.49 4.75 -0.50
N PHE A 119 22.55 4.19 0.70
CA PHE A 119 21.68 4.63 1.79
C PHE A 119 21.90 6.13 2.10
N ALA A 120 23.15 6.59 2.19
CA ALA A 120 23.46 7.98 2.48
C ALA A 120 23.05 8.94 1.34
N SER A 121 23.10 8.52 0.08
CA SER A 121 22.81 9.36 -1.09
C SER A 121 21.35 9.33 -1.55
N CYS A 122 20.72 8.16 -1.52
CA CYS A 122 19.40 7.91 -2.11
C CYS A 122 18.36 7.39 -1.11
N ASP A 123 18.73 7.22 0.16
CA ASP A 123 17.86 6.65 1.20
C ASP A 123 17.37 5.22 0.87
N GLU A 124 18.08 4.49 -0.01
CA GLU A 124 17.83 3.10 -0.36
C GLU A 124 18.49 2.17 0.66
N VAL A 125 17.66 1.33 1.29
CA VAL A 125 18.13 0.37 2.31
C VAL A 125 18.57 -0.94 1.67
N VAL A 126 17.89 -1.36 0.59
CA VAL A 126 18.22 -2.56 -0.15
C VAL A 126 18.93 -2.18 -1.44
N SER A 127 20.04 -2.84 -1.72
CA SER A 127 20.83 -2.70 -2.94
C SER A 127 21.10 -4.10 -3.52
N LEU A 128 21.46 -4.15 -4.79
CA LEU A 128 21.86 -5.39 -5.47
C LEU A 128 23.35 -5.35 -5.77
N ASN A 129 24.04 -6.46 -5.55
CA ASN A 129 25.44 -6.66 -5.96
C ASN A 129 25.56 -7.37 -7.31
N TRP A 130 24.45 -7.91 -7.84
CA TRP A 130 24.36 -8.57 -9.15
C TRP A 130 22.94 -8.44 -9.71
N THR A 131 22.76 -8.86 -10.97
CA THR A 131 21.42 -8.92 -11.61
C THR A 131 20.53 -9.89 -10.83
N PRO A 132 19.30 -9.49 -10.44
CA PRO A 132 18.42 -10.35 -9.67
C PRO A 132 17.93 -11.54 -10.49
N ASP A 133 17.80 -12.68 -9.85
CA ASP A 133 17.20 -13.90 -10.38
C ASP A 133 15.83 -14.20 -9.73
N MET A 134 15.18 -15.29 -10.13
CA MET A 134 13.85 -15.65 -9.62
C MET A 134 13.89 -16.08 -8.13
N ASN A 135 15.03 -16.54 -7.62
CA ASN A 135 15.20 -16.81 -6.18
C ASN A 135 15.21 -15.49 -5.38
N ASP A 136 15.83 -14.44 -5.92
CA ASP A 136 15.78 -13.10 -5.33
C ASP A 136 14.33 -12.59 -5.26
N VAL A 137 13.58 -12.71 -6.37
CA VAL A 137 12.16 -12.34 -6.43
C VAL A 137 11.36 -13.09 -5.37
N TYR A 138 11.51 -14.41 -5.30
CA TYR A 138 10.81 -15.28 -4.36
C TYR A 138 11.08 -14.88 -2.90
N LYS A 139 12.35 -14.75 -2.53
CA LYS A 139 12.73 -14.39 -1.15
C LYS A 139 12.28 -12.98 -0.78
N MET A 140 12.35 -12.05 -1.74
CA MET A 140 11.92 -10.67 -1.52
C MET A 140 10.41 -10.57 -1.31
N ILE A 141 9.60 -11.21 -2.15
CA ILE A 141 8.13 -11.17 -2.02
C ILE A 141 7.67 -11.85 -0.74
N ARG A 142 8.35 -12.90 -0.28
CA ARG A 142 8.08 -13.59 1.01
C ARG A 142 8.53 -12.82 2.25
N LEU A 143 9.38 -11.81 2.10
CA LEU A 143 9.98 -11.10 3.22
C LEU A 143 8.95 -10.56 4.23
N PRO A 144 7.84 -9.91 3.84
CA PRO A 144 6.84 -9.44 4.80
C PRO A 144 6.21 -10.57 5.62
N GLN A 145 5.95 -11.74 4.99
CA GLN A 145 5.38 -12.89 5.68
C GLN A 145 6.34 -13.43 6.74
N ARG A 146 7.62 -13.61 6.39
CA ARG A 146 8.66 -14.08 7.34
C ARG A 146 8.82 -13.13 8.53
N ILE A 147 8.76 -11.81 8.29
CA ILE A 147 8.82 -10.80 9.35
C ILE A 147 7.57 -10.86 10.24
N ALA A 148 6.38 -11.00 9.64
CA ALA A 148 5.12 -11.09 10.37
C ALA A 148 5.10 -12.30 11.31
N GLU A 149 5.50 -13.47 10.82
CA GLU A 149 5.59 -14.72 11.58
C GLU A 149 6.55 -14.59 12.77
N GLU A 150 7.75 -14.08 12.54
CA GLU A 150 8.75 -13.95 13.61
C GLU A 150 8.34 -12.93 14.67
N ARG A 151 7.76 -11.79 14.24
CA ARG A 151 7.31 -10.75 15.16
C ARG A 151 5.95 -11.01 15.79
N CYS A 152 5.29 -12.09 15.39
CA CYS A 152 3.94 -12.45 15.83
C CYS A 152 2.94 -11.28 15.70
N ARG A 153 3.02 -10.53 14.58
CA ARG A 153 2.17 -9.35 14.31
C ARG A 153 1.75 -9.28 12.85
N PRO A 154 0.52 -8.87 12.55
CA PRO A 154 0.08 -8.63 11.18
C PRO A 154 0.98 -7.61 10.46
N TYR A 155 1.24 -7.85 9.18
CA TYR A 155 2.04 -6.97 8.35
C TYR A 155 1.26 -6.54 7.11
N TYR A 156 0.88 -5.28 7.01
CA TYR A 156 0.15 -4.75 5.86
C TYR A 156 1.15 -4.12 4.88
N VAL A 157 1.17 -4.63 3.65
CA VAL A 157 2.04 -4.14 2.59
C VAL A 157 1.20 -3.40 1.56
N ILE A 158 1.37 -2.09 1.48
CA ILE A 158 0.67 -1.23 0.51
C ILE A 158 1.55 -1.13 -0.74
N LEU A 159 1.00 -1.55 -1.89
CA LEU A 159 1.61 -1.40 -3.20
C LEU A 159 0.80 -0.38 -3.99
N GLU A 160 1.33 0.85 -4.09
CA GLU A 160 0.70 1.92 -4.85
C GLU A 160 1.24 1.95 -6.28
N ASP A 161 0.35 2.21 -7.26
CA ASP A 161 0.61 2.13 -8.70
C ASP A 161 1.12 0.76 -9.15
N PHE A 162 0.47 -0.30 -8.64
CA PHE A 162 0.80 -1.70 -8.88
C PHE A 162 0.90 -2.07 -10.36
N GLN A 163 0.10 -1.45 -11.22
CA GLN A 163 0.14 -1.68 -12.67
C GLN A 163 1.52 -1.44 -13.30
N ASN A 164 2.39 -0.67 -12.64
CA ASN A 164 3.72 -0.40 -13.17
C ASN A 164 4.67 -1.60 -13.13
N ILE A 165 4.35 -2.66 -12.37
CA ILE A 165 5.10 -3.92 -12.43
C ILE A 165 5.06 -4.51 -13.84
N MET A 166 3.96 -4.29 -14.60
CA MET A 166 3.84 -4.73 -15.99
C MET A 166 4.85 -4.09 -16.95
N LEU A 167 5.60 -3.07 -16.54
CA LEU A 167 6.66 -2.47 -17.33
C LEU A 167 7.98 -3.27 -17.26
N ALA A 168 8.10 -4.21 -16.33
CA ALA A 168 9.19 -5.18 -16.30
C ALA A 168 8.90 -6.33 -17.27
N GLU A 169 9.92 -6.85 -17.94
CA GLU A 169 9.77 -7.98 -18.87
C GLU A 169 9.31 -9.25 -18.14
N GLU A 170 9.74 -9.42 -16.90
CA GLU A 170 9.47 -10.58 -16.05
C GLU A 170 8.14 -10.47 -15.25
N TYR A 171 7.28 -9.50 -15.55
CA TYR A 171 6.08 -9.23 -14.77
C TYR A 171 5.16 -10.45 -14.58
N ASP A 172 5.06 -11.30 -15.58
CA ASP A 172 4.22 -12.50 -15.56
C ASP A 172 4.72 -13.50 -14.50
N ASP A 173 6.03 -13.69 -14.41
CA ASP A 173 6.64 -14.58 -13.41
C ASP A 173 6.55 -13.98 -12.00
N VAL A 174 6.70 -12.67 -11.87
CA VAL A 174 6.46 -11.96 -10.59
C VAL A 174 5.03 -12.16 -10.11
N PHE A 175 4.03 -12.00 -10.99
CA PHE A 175 2.63 -12.19 -10.64
C PHE A 175 2.33 -13.65 -10.26
N LYS A 176 2.86 -14.64 -10.98
CA LYS A 176 2.71 -16.06 -10.64
C LYS A 176 3.30 -16.38 -9.26
N LEU A 177 4.50 -15.88 -8.97
CA LEU A 177 5.11 -16.04 -7.64
C LEU A 177 4.29 -15.39 -6.53
N MET A 178 3.74 -14.21 -6.78
CA MET A 178 2.83 -13.58 -5.81
C MET A 178 1.55 -14.40 -5.61
N GLU A 179 0.99 -14.98 -6.69
CA GLU A 179 -0.17 -15.87 -6.58
C GLU A 179 0.12 -17.12 -5.75
N GLU A 180 1.29 -17.74 -5.94
CA GLU A 180 1.73 -18.89 -5.14
C GLU A 180 1.80 -18.53 -3.67
N LEU A 181 2.45 -17.42 -3.34
CA LEU A 181 2.51 -16.89 -1.98
C LEU A 181 1.13 -16.64 -1.38
N PHE A 182 0.21 -16.05 -2.16
CA PHE A 182 -1.14 -15.77 -1.69
C PHE A 182 -1.96 -17.05 -1.46
N ARG A 183 -1.71 -18.13 -2.21
CA ARG A 183 -2.31 -19.45 -1.98
C ARG A 183 -1.76 -20.16 -0.74
N GLU A 184 -0.46 -20.03 -0.48
CA GLU A 184 0.19 -20.64 0.69
C GLU A 184 -0.27 -20.04 2.01
N ARG A 185 -0.93 -18.90 1.99
CA ARG A 185 -1.36 -18.17 3.17
C ARG A 185 -2.20 -19.04 4.10
N ASN A 186 -1.75 -19.20 5.32
CA ASN A 186 -2.54 -19.82 6.37
C ASN A 186 -3.48 -18.78 7.01
N ARG A 187 -4.76 -18.79 6.61
CA ARG A 187 -5.81 -17.88 7.11
C ARG A 187 -6.04 -17.96 8.63
N MET A 188 -5.56 -19.04 9.26
CA MET A 188 -5.73 -19.26 10.70
C MET A 188 -4.58 -18.68 11.54
N GLN A 189 -3.52 -18.17 10.92
CA GLN A 189 -2.42 -17.53 11.65
C GLN A 189 -2.71 -16.06 11.90
N PRO A 190 -2.72 -15.61 13.17
CA PRO A 190 -2.97 -14.21 13.52
C PRO A 190 -1.87 -13.24 13.05
N ALA A 191 -0.70 -13.78 12.71
CA ALA A 191 0.47 -13.05 12.24
C ALA A 191 0.75 -13.38 10.77
N SER A 192 0.05 -12.73 9.84
CA SER A 192 0.26 -12.91 8.40
C SER A 192 0.50 -11.57 7.71
N ALA A 193 1.14 -11.62 6.53
CA ALA A 193 1.24 -10.48 5.65
C ALA A 193 0.00 -10.38 4.77
N SER A 194 -0.63 -9.20 4.74
CA SER A 194 -1.72 -8.87 3.81
C SER A 194 -1.28 -7.77 2.86
N PHE A 195 -1.54 -7.97 1.58
CA PHE A 195 -1.20 -6.98 0.55
C PHE A 195 -2.42 -6.12 0.24
N ILE A 196 -2.20 -4.80 0.22
CA ILE A 196 -3.17 -3.78 -0.18
C ILE A 196 -2.68 -3.21 -1.50
N ILE A 197 -3.27 -3.69 -2.59
CA ILE A 197 -2.87 -3.37 -3.95
C ILE A 197 -3.71 -2.18 -4.44
N ALA A 198 -3.05 -1.07 -4.75
CA ALA A 198 -3.70 0.13 -5.26
C ALA A 198 -3.21 0.49 -6.67
N GLY A 199 -4.13 0.88 -7.55
CA GLY A 199 -3.79 1.30 -8.92
C GLY A 199 -4.55 2.53 -9.40
N SER A 200 -3.87 3.38 -10.17
CA SER A 200 -4.42 4.61 -10.72
C SER A 200 -4.83 4.49 -12.21
N GLN A 201 -4.23 3.57 -12.94
CA GLN A 201 -4.55 3.27 -14.33
C GLN A 201 -5.63 2.18 -14.41
N VAL A 202 -6.88 2.60 -14.47
CA VAL A 202 -8.05 1.70 -14.37
C VAL A 202 -8.00 0.57 -15.40
N ASN A 203 -7.66 0.87 -16.66
CA ASN A 203 -7.61 -0.14 -17.73
C ASN A 203 -6.51 -1.18 -17.50
N ALA A 204 -5.33 -0.75 -17.06
CA ALA A 204 -4.24 -1.67 -16.74
C ALA A 204 -4.61 -2.58 -15.54
N MET A 205 -5.25 -2.03 -14.51
CA MET A 205 -5.72 -2.83 -13.38
C MET A 205 -6.83 -3.81 -13.78
N LYS A 206 -7.77 -3.41 -14.65
CA LYS A 206 -8.76 -4.34 -15.22
C LYS A 206 -8.11 -5.45 -16.03
N PHE A 207 -7.13 -5.11 -16.84
CA PHE A 207 -6.36 -6.11 -17.59
C PHE A 207 -5.75 -7.16 -16.66
N ILE A 208 -5.10 -6.74 -15.57
CA ILE A 208 -4.48 -7.67 -14.60
C ILE A 208 -5.55 -8.54 -13.92
N PHE A 209 -6.56 -7.92 -13.29
CA PHE A 209 -7.46 -8.62 -12.36
C PHE A 209 -8.72 -9.20 -13.01
N GLU A 210 -9.19 -8.64 -14.12
CA GLU A 210 -10.45 -9.04 -14.75
C GLU A 210 -10.24 -9.79 -16.06
N GLU A 211 -9.34 -9.35 -16.94
CA GLU A 211 -9.10 -9.97 -18.25
C GLU A 211 -8.12 -11.14 -18.16
N LYS A 212 -6.90 -10.90 -17.67
CA LYS A 212 -5.89 -11.94 -17.44
C LYS A 212 -6.21 -12.80 -16.22
N LYS A 213 -7.05 -12.30 -15.32
CA LYS A 213 -7.48 -12.99 -14.08
C LYS A 213 -6.34 -13.41 -13.18
N TYR A 214 -5.21 -12.66 -13.19
CA TYR A 214 -4.21 -12.82 -12.15
C TYR A 214 -4.85 -12.61 -10.78
N PHE A 215 -4.39 -13.33 -9.79
CA PHE A 215 -4.89 -13.29 -8.40
C PHE A 215 -6.37 -13.67 -8.25
N TYR A 216 -6.92 -14.46 -9.20
CA TYR A 216 -8.32 -14.88 -9.15
C TYR A 216 -8.64 -15.62 -7.85
N ARG A 217 -9.64 -15.15 -7.11
CA ARG A 217 -10.03 -15.63 -5.77
C ARG A 217 -8.94 -15.54 -4.70
N LEU A 218 -7.88 -14.78 -4.94
CA LEU A 218 -6.79 -14.58 -3.99
C LEU A 218 -6.79 -13.17 -3.40
N VAL A 219 -7.53 -12.25 -4.00
CA VAL A 219 -7.69 -10.86 -3.54
C VAL A 219 -9.16 -10.47 -3.51
N GLU A 220 -9.51 -9.63 -2.54
CA GLU A 220 -10.85 -9.05 -2.40
C GLU A 220 -10.87 -7.64 -2.99
N LYS A 221 -11.81 -7.40 -3.91
CA LYS A 221 -11.94 -6.09 -4.57
C LYS A 221 -12.83 -5.17 -3.77
N ILE A 222 -12.29 -4.00 -3.39
CA ILE A 222 -13.09 -2.91 -2.83
C ILE A 222 -13.48 -1.95 -3.95
N THR A 223 -14.79 -1.85 -4.20
CA THR A 223 -15.35 -0.87 -5.12
C THR A 223 -15.53 0.45 -4.37
N MET A 224 -15.00 1.52 -4.96
CA MET A 224 -15.14 2.85 -4.37
C MET A 224 -16.44 3.51 -4.85
N SER A 225 -17.30 3.87 -3.91
CA SER A 225 -18.48 4.68 -4.19
C SER A 225 -18.09 6.14 -4.47
N THR A 226 -19.02 6.92 -5.02
CA THR A 226 -18.94 8.38 -5.00
C THR A 226 -19.19 8.87 -3.56
N VAL A 227 -18.54 9.96 -3.16
CA VAL A 227 -18.87 10.63 -1.89
C VAL A 227 -20.22 11.33 -2.06
N ASP A 228 -21.06 11.29 -1.03
CA ASP A 228 -22.36 11.97 -1.05
C ASP A 228 -22.15 13.49 -1.12
N ASP A 229 -22.84 14.16 -2.04
CA ASP A 229 -22.75 15.60 -2.25
C ASP A 229 -23.08 16.38 -0.96
N ARG A 230 -23.99 15.88 -0.14
CA ARG A 230 -24.32 16.50 1.15
C ARG A 230 -23.14 16.50 2.10
N GLU A 231 -22.38 15.39 2.20
CA GLU A 231 -21.19 15.30 3.04
C GLU A 231 -20.09 16.25 2.53
N ILE A 232 -19.94 16.39 1.21
CA ILE A 232 -18.99 17.33 0.58
C ILE A 232 -19.37 18.77 0.94
N ILE A 233 -20.64 19.14 0.78
CA ILE A 233 -21.15 20.49 1.08
C ILE A 233 -20.96 20.82 2.56
N GLU A 234 -21.31 19.90 3.46
CA GLU A 234 -21.11 20.09 4.89
C GLU A 234 -19.64 20.31 5.24
N TYR A 235 -18.74 19.54 4.64
CA TYR A 235 -17.31 19.72 4.84
C TYR A 235 -16.82 21.08 4.36
N ILE A 236 -17.25 21.52 3.18
CA ILE A 236 -16.90 22.83 2.62
C ILE A 236 -17.39 23.95 3.54
N VAL A 237 -18.68 23.95 3.88
CA VAL A 237 -19.29 24.98 4.77
C VAL A 237 -18.53 25.02 6.11
N LYS A 238 -18.25 23.87 6.72
CA LYS A 238 -17.50 23.78 7.98
C LYS A 238 -16.06 24.32 7.83
N GLY A 239 -15.41 24.05 6.71
CA GLY A 239 -14.06 24.58 6.44
C GLY A 239 -14.04 26.11 6.35
N PHE A 240 -15.02 26.71 5.70
CA PHE A 240 -15.18 28.18 5.67
C PHE A 240 -15.43 28.75 7.07
N MET A 241 -16.32 28.14 7.85
CA MET A 241 -16.61 28.56 9.22
C MET A 241 -15.37 28.54 10.10
N VAL A 242 -14.55 27.47 10.02
CA VAL A 242 -13.28 27.37 10.78
C VAL A 242 -12.29 28.46 10.37
N SER A 243 -12.35 28.93 9.12
CA SER A 243 -11.52 30.05 8.61
C SER A 243 -12.11 31.43 8.94
N GLY A 244 -13.18 31.52 9.74
CA GLY A 244 -13.85 32.78 10.06
C GLY A 244 -14.65 33.37 8.89
N LYS A 245 -14.99 32.58 7.89
CA LYS A 245 -15.76 32.97 6.71
C LYS A 245 -17.09 32.24 6.69
N VAL A 246 -18.09 32.85 6.07
CA VAL A 246 -19.41 32.24 5.84
C VAL A 246 -19.59 32.05 4.35
N ILE A 247 -20.06 30.85 3.96
CA ILE A 247 -20.48 30.54 2.60
C ILE A 247 -21.91 30.00 2.62
N GLU A 248 -22.74 30.45 1.70
CA GLU A 248 -24.10 29.94 1.51
C GLU A 248 -24.06 28.57 0.85
N ARG A 249 -24.90 27.64 1.33
CA ARG A 249 -24.97 26.27 0.78
C ARG A 249 -25.30 26.25 -0.71
N ASP A 250 -26.18 27.15 -1.15
CA ASP A 250 -26.62 27.24 -2.52
C ASP A 250 -25.50 27.65 -3.51
N LEU A 251 -24.51 28.42 -3.03
CA LEU A 251 -23.32 28.75 -3.81
C LEU A 251 -22.38 27.54 -3.99
N VAL A 252 -22.37 26.63 -3.04
CA VAL A 252 -21.58 25.39 -3.14
C VAL A 252 -22.25 24.37 -4.05
N LEU A 253 -23.58 24.36 -4.11
CA LEU A 253 -24.36 23.48 -4.97
C LEU A 253 -24.29 23.88 -6.47
N GLY A 254 -24.01 25.14 -6.75
CA GLY A 254 -23.93 25.66 -8.12
C GLY A 254 -22.53 25.63 -8.73
N ALA A 255 -21.54 25.17 -7.99
CA ALA A 255 -20.14 25.09 -8.42
C ALA A 255 -19.76 23.66 -8.81
#